data_c0c7cf8298a7bc926d61913dd9df5f3c
#
_entry.id   c0c7cf8298a7bc926d61913dd9df5f3c
#
_cell.length_a   1.000
_cell.length_b   1.000
_cell.length_c   1.000
_cell.angle_alpha   90.00
_cell.angle_beta   90.00
_cell.angle_gamma   90.00
#
_symmetry.space_group_name_H-M   'P 1'
#
loop_
_entity.id
_entity.type
_entity.pdbx_description
1 polymer ?
#
loop_
_entity_poly.entity_id
_entity_poly.type
_entity_poly.pdbx_seq_one_letter_code
_entity_poly.pdbx_strand_id
1 'polypeptide(L)'
;MSHCGKKTTFDAIRYSDAPPCFTHTMCEALYPGHPRAKTDEQLEHIARNGGMIGITALGYFVGSDPGGKTNIETYLDHIDHAVRLVGVDHVGLSSDFQVQGIRPWATKENWYEPRLKSFKPSYNVKWPPWIPELDSTDRFLNVTYGLFKRGYSDSAIRKILGLNWMRYFEQIIGL
;
A
#
# COMPACT_ATOMS: atom_id res chain seq x y z
N MET A 1 0.96 1.75 -11.58
CA MET A 1 2.38 1.30 -11.77
C MET A 1 2.92 0.40 -10.64
N SER A 2 2.07 -0.13 -9.78
CA SER A 2 2.46 -0.94 -8.59
C SER A 2 3.35 -2.15 -8.92
N HIS A 3 3.17 -2.76 -10.08
CA HIS A 3 3.93 -3.95 -10.52
C HIS A 3 5.18 -3.63 -11.35
N CYS A 4 5.45 -2.36 -11.65
CA CYS A 4 6.59 -1.97 -12.49
C CYS A 4 7.89 -1.99 -11.69
N GLY A 5 8.96 -2.44 -12.33
CA GLY A 5 10.32 -2.32 -11.81
C GLY A 5 10.80 -0.85 -11.78
N LYS A 6 11.96 -0.61 -11.15
CA LYS A 6 12.47 0.74 -10.90
C LYS A 6 12.57 1.57 -12.20
N LYS A 7 13.30 1.06 -13.22
CA LYS A 7 13.47 1.77 -14.49
C LYS A 7 12.15 2.06 -15.19
N THR A 8 11.29 1.04 -15.33
CA THR A 8 9.97 1.18 -15.95
C THR A 8 9.08 2.21 -15.23
N THR A 9 9.19 2.29 -13.90
CA THR A 9 8.49 3.30 -13.11
C THR A 9 8.91 4.70 -13.51
N PHE A 10 10.21 4.99 -13.58
CA PHE A 10 10.70 6.32 -13.98
C PHE A 10 10.35 6.66 -15.42
N ASP A 11 10.49 5.70 -16.35
CA ASP A 11 10.09 5.91 -17.74
C ASP A 11 8.59 6.22 -17.85
N ALA A 12 7.74 5.45 -17.15
CA ALA A 12 6.29 5.68 -17.13
C ALA A 12 5.90 7.05 -16.57
N ILE A 13 6.54 7.49 -15.47
CA ILE A 13 6.30 8.83 -14.91
C ILE A 13 6.71 9.91 -15.91
N ARG A 14 7.89 9.74 -16.54
CA ARG A 14 8.43 10.72 -17.49
C ARG A 14 7.56 10.93 -18.72
N TYR A 15 6.91 9.88 -19.21
CA TYR A 15 6.11 9.91 -20.44
C TYR A 15 4.61 9.96 -20.20
N SER A 16 4.16 10.06 -18.96
CA SER A 16 2.73 10.17 -18.63
C SER A 16 2.26 11.62 -18.74
N ASP A 17 1.21 11.85 -19.52
CA ASP A 17 0.52 13.16 -19.62
C ASP A 17 -0.41 13.42 -18.42
N ALA A 18 -0.68 12.40 -17.60
CA ALA A 18 -1.53 12.50 -16.42
C ALA A 18 -0.78 12.06 -15.16
N PRO A 19 -1.17 12.57 -13.97
CA PRO A 19 -0.58 12.17 -12.71
C PRO A 19 -0.61 10.65 -12.53
N PRO A 20 0.55 9.99 -12.37
CA PRO A 20 0.61 8.54 -12.22
C PRO A 20 0.35 8.11 -10.78
N CYS A 21 0.01 6.82 -10.54
CA CYS A 21 -0.13 6.32 -9.17
C CYS A 21 0.47 4.93 -8.96
N PHE A 22 0.81 4.67 -7.71
CA PHE A 22 0.93 3.33 -7.16
C PHE A 22 -0.39 3.00 -6.45
N THR A 23 -1.22 2.18 -7.08
CA THR A 23 -2.51 1.79 -6.50
C THR A 23 -2.35 0.96 -5.22
N HIS A 24 -1.27 0.18 -5.13
CA HIS A 24 -0.92 -0.63 -3.96
C HIS A 24 0.59 -0.89 -3.95
N THR A 25 1.28 -0.44 -2.92
CA THR A 25 2.73 -0.58 -2.78
C THR A 25 3.16 -0.54 -1.32
N MET A 26 4.46 -0.61 -1.08
CA MET A 26 5.10 -0.41 0.22
C MET A 26 6.45 0.28 0.04
N CYS A 27 7.01 0.80 1.14
CA CYS A 27 8.27 1.54 1.16
C CYS A 27 9.46 0.58 1.28
N GLU A 28 10.43 0.66 0.35
CA GLU A 28 11.64 -0.16 0.39
C GLU A 28 12.49 0.11 1.63
N ALA A 29 12.49 1.34 2.12
CA ALA A 29 13.21 1.73 3.34
C ALA A 29 12.82 0.90 4.58
N LEU A 30 11.58 0.40 4.64
CA LEU A 30 11.07 -0.40 5.77
C LEU A 30 11.10 -1.91 5.50
N TYR A 31 11.16 -2.32 4.24
CA TYR A 31 11.30 -3.73 3.86
C TYR A 31 12.26 -3.86 2.66
N PRO A 32 13.58 -3.74 2.91
CA PRO A 32 14.58 -3.74 1.85
C PRO A 32 14.62 -5.04 1.04
N GLY A 33 14.90 -4.90 -0.25
CA GLY A 33 15.12 -6.03 -1.16
C GLY A 33 13.87 -6.72 -1.67
N HIS A 34 12.68 -6.31 -1.24
CA HIS A 34 11.45 -6.85 -1.81
C HIS A 34 11.17 -6.24 -3.20
N PRO A 35 10.98 -7.04 -4.27
CA PRO A 35 10.91 -6.54 -5.65
C PRO A 35 9.67 -5.68 -5.95
N ARG A 36 8.66 -5.71 -5.07
CA ARG A 36 7.45 -4.90 -5.17
C ARG A 36 7.56 -3.57 -4.41
N ALA A 37 8.56 -3.42 -3.54
CA ALA A 37 8.80 -2.21 -2.78
C ALA A 37 9.21 -1.05 -3.70
N LYS A 38 8.85 0.16 -3.31
CA LYS A 38 9.22 1.39 -4.00
C LYS A 38 10.24 2.16 -3.19
N THR A 39 11.30 2.60 -3.87
CA THR A 39 12.32 3.45 -3.26
C THR A 39 11.75 4.82 -2.95
N ASP A 40 12.37 5.52 -2.00
CA ASP A 40 11.99 6.89 -1.65
C ASP A 40 12.02 7.81 -2.88
N GLU A 41 13.02 7.67 -3.74
CA GLU A 41 13.12 8.39 -5.00
C GLU A 41 11.90 8.17 -5.92
N GLN A 42 11.39 6.92 -6.01
CA GLN A 42 10.17 6.62 -6.79
C GLN A 42 8.92 7.22 -6.16
N LEU A 43 8.81 7.20 -4.82
CA LEU A 43 7.69 7.81 -4.10
C LEU A 43 7.67 9.33 -4.29
N GLU A 44 8.83 9.99 -4.17
CA GLU A 44 8.97 11.42 -4.42
C GLU A 44 8.62 11.79 -5.87
N HIS A 45 9.07 10.99 -6.85
CA HIS A 45 8.74 11.24 -8.25
C HIS A 45 7.23 11.18 -8.53
N ILE A 46 6.52 10.20 -7.95
CA ILE A 46 5.05 10.12 -8.04
C ILE A 46 4.41 11.38 -7.48
N ALA A 47 4.80 11.80 -6.28
CA ALA A 47 4.22 12.95 -5.61
C ALA A 47 4.48 14.28 -6.35
N ARG A 48 5.72 14.51 -6.84
CA ARG A 48 6.08 15.70 -7.62
C ARG A 48 5.26 15.82 -8.91
N ASN A 49 4.75 14.72 -9.44
CA ASN A 49 3.87 14.70 -10.62
C ASN A 49 2.37 14.66 -10.24
N GLY A 50 2.01 15.04 -9.03
CA GLY A 50 0.62 15.12 -8.57
C GLY A 50 -0.04 13.75 -8.32
N GLY A 51 0.75 12.68 -8.31
CA GLY A 51 0.26 11.32 -8.21
C GLY A 51 -0.08 10.85 -6.79
N MET A 52 -0.50 9.59 -6.70
CA MET A 52 -0.95 8.95 -5.46
C MET A 52 -0.18 7.68 -5.11
N ILE A 53 -0.01 7.46 -3.82
CA ILE A 53 0.68 6.30 -3.23
C ILE A 53 -0.29 5.56 -2.31
N GLY A 54 -0.80 4.43 -2.77
CA GLY A 54 -1.62 3.53 -1.96
C GLY A 54 -0.75 2.51 -1.22
N ILE A 55 -0.79 2.50 0.11
CA ILE A 55 -0.06 1.50 0.91
C ILE A 55 -0.89 0.22 0.98
N THR A 56 -0.29 -0.90 0.58
CA THR A 56 -0.96 -2.21 0.55
C THR A 56 -1.12 -2.81 1.94
N ALA A 57 -2.25 -3.48 2.19
CA ALA A 57 -2.53 -4.18 3.44
C ALA A 57 -2.14 -5.67 3.42
N LEU A 58 -1.51 -6.16 2.34
CA LEU A 58 -0.99 -7.52 2.30
C LEU A 58 0.19 -7.68 3.25
N GLY A 59 0.03 -8.52 4.27
CA GLY A 59 0.99 -8.65 5.36
C GLY A 59 2.40 -9.00 4.91
N TYR A 60 2.55 -9.92 3.97
CA TYR A 60 3.87 -10.33 3.45
C TYR A 60 4.53 -9.29 2.52
N PHE A 61 3.84 -8.21 2.16
CA PHE A 61 4.44 -7.07 1.44
C PHE A 61 4.96 -6.01 2.41
N VAL A 62 4.27 -5.77 3.52
CA VAL A 62 4.69 -4.75 4.48
C VAL A 62 5.66 -5.27 5.53
N GLY A 63 5.81 -6.59 5.65
CA GLY A 63 6.75 -7.21 6.58
C GLY A 63 7.04 -8.66 6.26
N SER A 64 8.06 -9.22 6.90
CA SER A 64 8.55 -10.58 6.64
C SER A 64 7.79 -11.68 7.39
N ASP A 65 6.97 -11.33 8.36
CA ASP A 65 6.34 -12.26 9.29
C ASP A 65 4.84 -11.93 9.51
N PRO A 66 3.99 -12.10 8.46
CA PRO A 66 2.55 -11.89 8.59
C PRO A 66 1.93 -12.93 9.54
N GLY A 67 1.03 -12.46 10.41
CA GLY A 67 0.45 -13.29 11.47
C GLY A 67 1.33 -13.41 12.72
N GLY A 68 2.56 -12.87 12.69
CA GLY A 68 3.48 -12.77 13.82
C GLY A 68 3.80 -11.32 14.16
N LYS A 69 5.04 -10.87 13.87
CA LYS A 69 5.48 -9.50 14.17
C LYS A 69 4.94 -8.47 13.19
N THR A 70 4.60 -8.88 11.96
CA THR A 70 3.95 -8.00 10.97
C THR A 70 2.48 -7.83 11.35
N ASN A 71 2.11 -6.63 11.76
CA ASN A 71 0.79 -6.28 12.27
C ASN A 71 0.37 -4.88 11.77
N ILE A 72 -0.73 -4.34 12.30
CA ILE A 72 -1.21 -3.02 11.91
C ILE A 72 -0.17 -1.90 12.14
N GLU A 73 0.66 -1.99 13.17
CA GLU A 73 1.69 -0.98 13.41
C GLU A 73 2.74 -0.97 12.29
N THR A 74 3.13 -2.16 11.79
CA THR A 74 4.01 -2.27 10.61
C THR A 74 3.39 -1.59 9.38
N TYR A 75 2.08 -1.78 9.15
CA TYR A 75 1.37 -1.11 8.08
C TYR A 75 1.34 0.42 8.24
N LEU A 76 1.07 0.89 9.46
CA LEU A 76 1.05 2.32 9.77
C LEU A 76 2.45 2.96 9.66
N ASP A 77 3.52 2.22 9.94
CA ASP A 77 4.89 2.69 9.74
C ASP A 77 5.17 3.03 8.26
N HIS A 78 4.64 2.23 7.32
CA HIS A 78 4.72 2.56 5.89
C HIS A 78 3.94 3.82 5.52
N ILE A 79 2.77 4.06 6.14
CA ILE A 79 2.01 5.31 5.96
C ILE A 79 2.82 6.49 6.50
N ASP A 80 3.35 6.38 7.72
CA ASP A 80 4.16 7.44 8.35
C ASP A 80 5.40 7.78 7.50
N HIS A 81 6.09 6.76 6.99
CA HIS A 81 7.26 6.95 6.15
C HIS A 81 6.89 7.73 4.88
N ALA A 82 5.85 7.27 4.17
CA ALA A 82 5.39 7.94 2.96
C ALA A 82 4.92 9.38 3.23
N VAL A 83 4.14 9.60 4.31
CA VAL A 83 3.67 10.95 4.68
C VAL A 83 4.83 11.89 5.04
N ARG A 84 5.83 11.42 5.78
CA ARG A 84 7.02 12.23 6.09
C ARG A 84 7.81 12.60 4.84
N LEU A 85 7.87 11.70 3.87
CA LEU A 85 8.65 11.86 2.65
C LEU A 85 7.98 12.80 1.65
N VAL A 86 6.68 12.64 1.40
CA VAL A 86 5.97 13.30 0.28
C VAL A 86 4.78 14.17 0.70
N GLY A 87 4.47 14.21 1.98
CA GLY A 87 3.29 14.92 2.48
C GLY A 87 2.01 14.08 2.44
N VAL A 88 1.06 14.45 3.31
CA VAL A 88 -0.19 13.71 3.52
C VAL A 88 -1.08 13.66 2.27
N ASP A 89 -1.00 14.64 1.39
CA ASP A 89 -1.87 14.78 0.22
C ASP A 89 -1.64 13.74 -0.88
N HIS A 90 -0.52 13.03 -0.81
CA HIS A 90 -0.13 12.02 -1.80
C HIS A 90 -0.27 10.57 -1.31
N VAL A 91 -0.74 10.36 -0.07
CA VAL A 91 -0.80 9.04 0.55
C VAL A 91 -2.25 8.62 0.79
N GLY A 92 -2.54 7.35 0.52
CA GLY A 92 -3.86 6.78 0.75
C GLY A 92 -3.82 5.30 1.10
N LEU A 93 -4.95 4.80 1.59
CA LEU A 93 -5.12 3.37 1.86
C LEU A 93 -5.26 2.58 0.58
N SER A 94 -4.73 1.36 0.63
CA SER A 94 -5.00 0.30 -0.34
C SER A 94 -5.04 -1.04 0.39
N SER A 95 -5.79 -2.00 -0.12
CA SER A 95 -5.80 -3.35 0.47
C SER A 95 -5.10 -4.39 -0.41
N ASP A 96 -5.29 -4.30 -1.73
CA ASP A 96 -4.91 -5.33 -2.70
C ASP A 96 -5.70 -6.65 -2.51
N PHE A 97 -6.85 -6.59 -1.82
CA PHE A 97 -7.80 -7.69 -1.66
C PHE A 97 -9.20 -7.19 -1.34
N GLN A 98 -10.14 -8.11 -1.22
CA GLN A 98 -11.58 -7.84 -1.06
C GLN A 98 -11.89 -7.03 0.21
N VAL A 99 -12.98 -6.26 0.16
CA VAL A 99 -13.45 -5.43 1.30
C VAL A 99 -13.71 -6.27 2.53
N GLN A 100 -14.32 -7.45 2.38
CA GLN A 100 -14.61 -8.40 3.47
C GLN A 100 -13.36 -9.09 4.02
N GLY A 101 -12.21 -8.88 3.42
CA GLY A 101 -11.00 -9.64 3.71
C GLY A 101 -10.88 -10.92 2.88
N ILE A 102 -9.79 -11.62 3.05
CA ILE A 102 -9.52 -12.90 2.35
C ILE A 102 -9.59 -14.10 3.29
N ARG A 103 -9.40 -13.91 4.59
CA ARG A 103 -9.44 -14.97 5.60
C ARG A 103 -10.71 -15.82 5.57
N PRO A 104 -11.92 -15.27 5.32
CA PRO A 104 -13.15 -16.07 5.33
C PRO A 104 -13.20 -17.17 4.27
N TRP A 105 -12.42 -17.03 3.17
CA TRP A 105 -12.48 -17.96 2.05
C TRP A 105 -11.12 -18.51 1.61
N ALA A 106 -10.01 -17.87 2.02
CA ALA A 106 -8.68 -18.30 1.62
C ALA A 106 -8.19 -19.47 2.44
N THR A 107 -7.68 -20.49 1.74
CA THR A 107 -6.98 -21.65 2.32
C THR A 107 -5.57 -21.76 1.73
N LYS A 108 -4.75 -22.66 2.27
CA LYS A 108 -3.44 -22.92 1.66
C LYS A 108 -3.60 -23.43 0.23
N GLU A 109 -4.57 -24.30 -0.01
CA GLU A 109 -4.80 -24.98 -1.29
C GLU A 109 -5.31 -24.02 -2.37
N ASN A 110 -6.27 -23.11 -2.04
CA ASN A 110 -6.89 -22.24 -3.03
C ASN A 110 -6.19 -20.90 -3.20
N TRP A 111 -5.43 -20.43 -2.19
CA TRP A 111 -4.79 -19.13 -2.21
C TRP A 111 -3.25 -19.20 -2.24
N TYR A 112 -2.63 -19.97 -1.32
CA TYR A 112 -1.19 -19.95 -1.09
C TYR A 112 -0.41 -20.79 -2.12
N GLU A 113 -0.76 -22.07 -2.28
CA GLU A 113 -0.06 -22.97 -3.17
C GLU A 113 -0.06 -22.56 -4.65
N PRO A 114 -1.19 -22.05 -5.23
CA PRO A 114 -1.16 -21.56 -6.59
C PRO A 114 -0.20 -20.38 -6.78
N ARG A 115 -0.06 -19.51 -5.78
CA ARG A 115 0.88 -18.37 -5.83
C ARG A 115 2.33 -18.80 -5.73
N LEU A 116 2.64 -19.77 -4.89
CA LEU A 116 3.99 -20.37 -4.83
C LEU A 116 4.41 -20.97 -6.18
N LYS A 117 3.46 -21.55 -6.92
CA LYS A 117 3.72 -22.12 -8.25
C LYS A 117 3.86 -21.05 -9.34
N SER A 118 3.18 -19.91 -9.18
CA SER A 118 3.07 -18.88 -10.22
C SER A 118 4.06 -17.73 -10.05
N PHE A 119 4.46 -17.41 -8.82
CA PHE A 119 5.32 -16.26 -8.54
C PHE A 119 6.77 -16.68 -8.33
N LYS A 120 7.67 -15.75 -8.66
CA LYS A 120 9.10 -15.92 -8.36
C LYS A 120 9.32 -16.01 -6.85
N PRO A 121 10.28 -16.80 -6.37
CA PRO A 121 10.61 -16.88 -4.94
C PRO A 121 10.89 -15.52 -4.28
N SER A 122 11.42 -14.56 -5.05
CA SER A 122 11.69 -13.19 -4.60
C SER A 122 10.45 -12.40 -4.17
N TYR A 123 9.23 -12.83 -4.57
CA TYR A 123 7.99 -12.23 -4.07
C TYR A 123 7.70 -12.58 -2.61
N ASN A 124 8.42 -13.58 -2.07
CA ASN A 124 8.34 -13.97 -0.66
C ASN A 124 6.90 -14.17 -0.14
N VAL A 125 6.05 -14.78 -0.97
CA VAL A 125 4.65 -15.03 -0.61
C VAL A 125 4.59 -15.88 0.65
N LYS A 126 3.86 -15.42 1.68
CA LYS A 126 3.74 -16.06 2.99
C LYS A 126 2.30 -16.43 3.32
N TRP A 127 2.17 -17.38 4.24
CA TRP A 127 0.90 -17.75 4.83
C TRP A 127 0.94 -17.54 6.36
N PRO A 128 -0.10 -16.94 6.94
CA PRO A 128 -1.24 -16.26 6.29
C PRO A 128 -0.80 -14.96 5.60
N PRO A 129 -1.48 -14.54 4.50
CA PRO A 129 -1.10 -13.31 3.78
C PRO A 129 -1.64 -12.04 4.41
N TRP A 130 -2.58 -12.14 5.35
CA TRP A 130 -3.27 -11.01 5.96
C TRP A 130 -2.63 -10.53 7.25
N ILE A 131 -2.93 -9.29 7.59
CA ILE A 131 -2.82 -8.72 8.92
C ILE A 131 -4.22 -8.80 9.54
N PRO A 132 -4.41 -9.47 10.70
CA PRO A 132 -5.75 -9.72 11.25
C PRO A 132 -6.63 -8.47 11.39
N GLU A 133 -6.03 -7.36 11.82
CA GLU A 133 -6.73 -6.08 12.04
C GLU A 133 -7.13 -5.39 10.73
N LEU A 134 -6.55 -5.79 9.60
CA LEU A 134 -6.80 -5.21 8.28
C LEU A 134 -7.63 -6.11 7.36
N ASP A 135 -7.92 -7.34 7.78
CA ASP A 135 -8.58 -8.36 6.94
C ASP A 135 -10.11 -8.40 7.14
N SER A 136 -10.72 -7.24 7.26
CA SER A 136 -12.19 -7.07 7.33
C SER A 136 -12.56 -5.62 7.03
N THR A 137 -13.85 -5.30 7.05
CA THR A 137 -14.34 -3.91 6.97
C THR A 137 -13.87 -3.05 8.13
N ASP A 138 -13.56 -3.65 9.29
CA ASP A 138 -13.06 -2.95 10.47
C ASP A 138 -11.68 -2.32 10.26
N ARG A 139 -10.99 -2.66 9.15
CA ARG A 139 -9.72 -2.02 8.78
C ARG A 139 -9.79 -0.51 8.77
N PHE A 140 -10.90 0.07 8.34
CA PHE A 140 -11.07 1.52 8.29
C PHE A 140 -11.10 2.12 9.70
N LEU A 141 -11.78 1.48 10.64
CA LEU A 141 -11.79 1.89 12.06
C LEU A 141 -10.42 1.68 12.70
N ASN A 142 -9.80 0.54 12.47
CA ASN A 142 -8.50 0.20 13.04
C ASN A 142 -7.40 1.15 12.56
N VAL A 143 -7.38 1.47 11.26
CA VAL A 143 -6.44 2.45 10.71
C VAL A 143 -6.74 3.86 11.22
N THR A 144 -8.01 4.27 11.29
CA THR A 144 -8.41 5.56 11.86
C THR A 144 -7.88 5.72 13.27
N TYR A 145 -8.09 4.73 14.12
CA TYR A 145 -7.63 4.74 15.50
C TYR A 145 -6.10 4.74 15.60
N GLY A 146 -5.42 3.95 14.77
CA GLY A 146 -3.96 3.93 14.72
C GLY A 146 -3.36 5.27 14.31
N LEU A 147 -3.90 5.92 13.28
CA LEU A 147 -3.47 7.26 12.85
C LEU A 147 -3.74 8.32 13.93
N PHE A 148 -4.91 8.26 14.57
CA PHE A 148 -5.23 9.15 15.70
C PHE A 148 -4.21 9.01 16.83
N LYS A 149 -3.87 7.79 17.24
CA LYS A 149 -2.84 7.53 18.27
C LYS A 149 -1.46 8.06 17.88
N ARG A 150 -1.15 8.10 16.60
CA ARG A 150 0.11 8.65 16.06
C ARG A 150 0.10 10.16 15.91
N GLY A 151 -0.99 10.84 16.33
CA GLY A 151 -1.09 12.29 16.38
C GLY A 151 -1.48 12.94 15.05
N TYR A 152 -2.01 12.18 14.09
CA TYR A 152 -2.59 12.76 12.87
C TYR A 152 -3.82 13.59 13.20
N SER A 153 -3.95 14.76 12.57
CA SER A 153 -5.18 15.55 12.67
C SER A 153 -6.36 14.87 11.96
N ASP A 154 -7.59 15.19 12.35
CA ASP A 154 -8.79 14.69 11.70
C ASP A 154 -8.79 14.94 10.18
N SER A 155 -8.30 16.10 9.76
CA SER A 155 -8.16 16.45 8.34
C SER A 155 -7.19 15.50 7.63
N ALA A 156 -6.04 15.21 8.22
CA ALA A 156 -5.04 14.30 7.66
C ALA A 156 -5.58 12.85 7.59
N ILE A 157 -6.27 12.41 8.64
CA ILE A 157 -6.90 11.08 8.68
C ILE A 157 -7.92 10.94 7.54
N ARG A 158 -8.83 11.90 7.37
CA ARG A 158 -9.82 11.88 6.28
C ARG A 158 -9.16 11.84 4.89
N LYS A 159 -8.08 12.58 4.70
CA LYS A 159 -7.29 12.57 3.46
C LYS A 159 -6.77 11.17 3.16
N ILE A 160 -6.08 10.54 4.12
CA ILE A 160 -5.50 9.20 3.98
C ILE A 160 -6.60 8.14 3.77
N LEU A 161 -7.72 8.23 4.49
CA LEU A 161 -8.81 7.27 4.39
C LEU A 161 -9.52 7.27 3.04
N GLY A 162 -9.53 8.40 2.30
CA GLY A 162 -10.19 8.40 1.00
C GLY A 162 -10.23 9.72 0.24
N LEU A 163 -10.20 10.89 0.91
CA LEU A 163 -10.34 12.17 0.22
C LEU A 163 -9.22 12.41 -0.81
N ASN A 164 -8.01 11.92 -0.56
CA ASN A 164 -6.92 12.00 -1.52
C ASN A 164 -7.21 11.20 -2.79
N TRP A 165 -7.78 9.99 -2.65
CA TRP A 165 -8.19 9.18 -3.79
C TRP A 165 -9.34 9.82 -4.55
N MET A 166 -10.33 10.40 -3.86
CA MET A 166 -11.43 11.13 -4.52
C MET A 166 -10.89 12.27 -5.35
N ARG A 167 -10.10 13.17 -4.76
CA ARG A 167 -9.43 14.28 -5.47
C ARG A 167 -8.61 13.80 -6.67
N TYR A 168 -7.85 12.72 -6.51
CA TYR A 168 -7.05 12.15 -7.59
C TYR A 168 -7.94 11.64 -8.74
N PHE A 169 -9.01 10.91 -8.45
CA PHE A 169 -9.92 10.42 -9.47
C PHE A 169 -10.69 11.56 -10.16
N GLU A 170 -11.14 12.56 -9.42
CA GLU A 170 -11.75 13.77 -10.00
C GLU A 170 -10.81 14.42 -11.01
N GLN A 171 -9.53 14.55 -10.69
CA GLN A 171 -8.52 15.12 -11.58
C GLN A 171 -8.28 14.27 -12.84
N ILE A 172 -8.30 12.94 -12.73
CA ILE A 172 -7.95 12.03 -13.83
C ILE A 172 -9.12 11.76 -14.78
N ILE A 173 -10.32 11.59 -14.25
CA ILE A 173 -11.51 11.21 -15.01
C ILE A 173 -12.52 12.32 -15.19
N GLY A 174 -12.27 13.50 -14.62
CA GLY A 174 -13.10 14.69 -14.85
C GLY A 174 -14.49 14.59 -14.23
N LEU A 175 -14.62 14.01 -13.03
CA LEU A 175 -15.88 13.95 -12.27
C LEU A 175 -16.24 15.30 -11.69
#